data_512b675ab26ff3d57785a089e48600dc
#
_entry.id   512b675ab26ff3d57785a089e48600dc
#
_cell.length_a   1.000
_cell.length_b   1.000
_cell.length_c   1.000
_cell.angle_alpha   90.00
_cell.angle_beta   90.00
_cell.angle_gamma   90.00
#
_symmetry.space_group_name_H-M   'P 1'
#
loop_
_entity.id
_entity.type
_entity.pdbx_description
1 polymer ?
#
loop_
_entity_poly.entity_id
_entity_poly.type
_entity_poly.pdbx_seq_one_letter_code
_entity_poly.pdbx_strand_id
1 'polypeptide(L)'
;TVNPTAQVNEVASQVLCNNESTDSINFSTENSGGTTTYAWTNNNTNIGLGASGDGNIPSFIAIAGATSETATIVVTPTFTNNDVQCTGPTETFTITVNPTAQVNDVASQVVCNAESTDEIVFSTNNTDGTTTYEWVNNNTATGLEASGDGNIPSFVGTAGTSPEVSTITVTPTYTNNGEECEGPSFTFS
;
A
#
# COMPACT_ATOMS: atom_id res chain seq x y z
N THR A 1 31.01 39.15 -9.11
CA THR A 1 29.65 38.51 -9.00
C THR A 1 29.74 37.43 -7.95
N VAL A 2 28.74 37.34 -7.08
CA VAL A 2 28.62 36.26 -6.10
C VAL A 2 27.37 35.48 -6.50
N ASN A 3 27.52 34.18 -6.74
CA ASN A 3 26.40 33.28 -7.06
C ASN A 3 25.65 32.89 -5.78
N PRO A 4 24.32 32.68 -5.82
CA PRO A 4 23.57 32.18 -4.69
C PRO A 4 23.91 30.73 -4.39
N THR A 5 23.69 30.30 -3.15
CA THR A 5 23.63 28.88 -2.79
C THR A 5 22.44 28.24 -3.52
N ALA A 6 22.64 27.07 -4.09
CA ALA A 6 21.52 26.32 -4.72
C ALA A 6 20.43 26.01 -3.70
N GLN A 7 19.18 25.97 -4.17
CA GLN A 7 17.99 25.65 -3.39
C GLN A 7 17.11 24.66 -4.15
N VAL A 8 16.42 23.84 -3.42
CA VAL A 8 15.29 23.05 -3.88
C VAL A 8 14.11 23.31 -2.95
N ASN A 9 12.94 23.54 -3.52
CA ASN A 9 11.71 23.74 -2.74
C ASN A 9 11.28 22.43 -2.10
N GLU A 10 10.55 22.52 -1.00
CA GLU A 10 9.99 21.37 -0.26
C GLU A 10 9.26 20.41 -1.20
N VAL A 11 9.44 19.12 -0.97
CA VAL A 11 8.83 18.02 -1.72
C VAL A 11 7.95 17.21 -0.78
N ALA A 12 6.67 17.04 -1.13
CA ALA A 12 5.75 16.22 -0.36
C ALA A 12 6.11 14.73 -0.45
N SER A 13 6.04 14.03 0.68
CA SER A 13 6.11 12.57 0.74
C SER A 13 4.86 11.95 0.13
N GLN A 14 4.99 10.72 -0.39
CA GLN A 14 3.89 9.95 -0.96
C GLN A 14 3.68 8.65 -0.17
N VAL A 15 2.43 8.24 -0.01
CA VAL A 15 2.02 6.93 0.50
C VAL A 15 1.02 6.36 -0.49
N LEU A 16 1.21 5.14 -0.95
CA LEU A 16 0.38 4.52 -1.99
C LEU A 16 0.41 2.99 -1.86
N CYS A 17 -0.48 2.32 -2.56
CA CYS A 17 -0.57 0.87 -2.57
C CYS A 17 0.37 0.23 -3.59
N ASN A 18 0.71 -1.02 -3.34
CA ASN A 18 1.45 -1.86 -4.29
C ASN A 18 0.74 -1.92 -5.66
N ASN A 19 1.51 -1.82 -6.74
CA ASN A 19 1.06 -1.74 -8.13
C ASN A 19 0.34 -0.43 -8.53
N GLU A 20 0.27 0.58 -7.68
CA GLU A 20 -0.17 1.91 -8.08
C GLU A 20 0.95 2.73 -8.73
N SER A 21 0.55 3.74 -9.49
CA SER A 21 1.49 4.71 -10.07
C SER A 21 1.73 5.85 -9.10
N THR A 22 2.99 6.16 -8.82
CA THR A 22 3.35 7.38 -8.07
C THR A 22 2.99 8.62 -8.87
N ASP A 23 2.82 9.74 -8.18
CA ASP A 23 2.86 11.05 -8.83
C ASP A 23 4.29 11.35 -9.31
N SER A 24 4.41 12.11 -10.41
CA SER A 24 5.69 12.63 -10.85
C SER A 24 6.19 13.71 -9.90
N ILE A 25 7.46 13.67 -9.52
CA ILE A 25 8.08 14.65 -8.64
C ILE A 25 8.88 15.63 -9.48
N ASN A 26 8.41 16.89 -9.52
CA ASN A 26 9.02 17.96 -10.26
C ASN A 26 9.75 18.90 -9.28
N PHE A 27 11.08 18.88 -9.29
CA PHE A 27 11.89 19.76 -8.44
C PHE A 27 11.83 21.19 -8.96
N SER A 28 11.78 22.14 -8.04
CA SER A 28 11.75 23.57 -8.32
C SER A 28 12.63 24.36 -7.36
N THR A 29 12.91 25.62 -7.70
CA THR A 29 13.79 26.51 -6.92
C THR A 29 13.36 27.95 -7.06
N GLU A 30 13.70 28.78 -6.06
CA GLU A 30 13.60 30.25 -6.13
C GLU A 30 14.87 30.90 -6.69
N ASN A 31 15.95 30.14 -6.95
CA ASN A 31 17.17 30.68 -7.54
C ASN A 31 16.89 31.24 -8.95
N SER A 32 17.47 32.39 -9.26
CA SER A 32 17.38 33.08 -10.55
C SER A 32 18.73 33.57 -11.04
N GLY A 33 18.83 33.92 -12.32
CA GLY A 33 20.02 34.42 -12.95
C GLY A 33 21.07 33.36 -13.32
N GLY A 34 20.67 32.07 -13.27
CA GLY A 34 21.47 30.91 -13.66
C GLY A 34 20.58 29.70 -13.85
N THR A 35 21.17 28.51 -13.81
CA THR A 35 20.44 27.22 -13.96
C THR A 35 20.65 26.37 -12.71
N THR A 36 19.57 25.83 -12.13
CA THR A 36 19.64 24.85 -11.05
C THR A 36 19.36 23.45 -11.61
N THR A 37 20.24 22.53 -11.32
CA THR A 37 20.09 21.09 -11.60
C THR A 37 19.96 20.32 -10.30
N TYR A 38 19.38 19.12 -10.38
CA TYR A 38 19.09 18.27 -9.23
C TYR A 38 19.65 16.89 -9.47
N ALA A 39 20.36 16.36 -8.50
CA ALA A 39 20.74 14.95 -8.43
C ALA A 39 20.06 14.33 -7.21
N TRP A 40 19.56 13.13 -7.32
CA TRP A 40 18.88 12.46 -6.20
C TRP A 40 19.42 11.05 -5.98
N THR A 41 19.29 10.60 -4.74
CA THR A 41 19.59 9.23 -4.33
C THR A 41 18.39 8.62 -3.60
N ASN A 42 18.24 7.31 -3.73
CA ASN A 42 17.21 6.49 -3.12
C ASN A 42 17.88 5.39 -2.30
N ASN A 43 17.52 5.25 -1.02
CA ASN A 43 18.10 4.26 -0.12
C ASN A 43 17.42 2.88 -0.19
N ASN A 44 16.26 2.77 -0.84
CA ASN A 44 15.50 1.52 -0.95
C ASN A 44 14.90 1.35 -2.36
N THR A 45 15.56 0.55 -3.19
CA THR A 45 15.11 0.29 -4.57
C THR A 45 13.95 -0.70 -4.67
N ASN A 46 13.55 -1.35 -3.57
CA ASN A 46 12.43 -2.29 -3.55
C ASN A 46 11.09 -1.62 -3.88
N ILE A 47 11.00 -0.29 -3.71
CA ILE A 47 9.79 0.48 -4.08
C ILE A 47 9.57 0.60 -5.59
N GLY A 48 10.48 0.11 -6.44
CA GLY A 48 10.40 0.20 -7.91
C GLY A 48 11.14 1.40 -8.52
N LEU A 49 11.75 2.28 -7.69
CA LEU A 49 12.58 3.40 -8.15
C LEU A 49 14.08 3.03 -8.12
N GLY A 50 14.84 3.44 -9.14
CA GLY A 50 16.29 3.25 -9.18
C GLY A 50 17.02 3.90 -8.01
N ALA A 51 18.28 3.49 -7.76
CA ALA A 51 19.08 3.97 -6.62
C ALA A 51 19.48 5.46 -6.70
N SER A 52 19.49 6.06 -7.88
CA SER A 52 19.82 7.47 -8.09
C SER A 52 19.40 7.95 -9.48
N GLY A 53 19.36 9.25 -9.68
CA GLY A 53 19.11 9.87 -10.98
C GLY A 53 19.34 11.37 -10.94
N ASP A 54 19.13 12.01 -12.10
CA ASP A 54 19.26 13.43 -12.32
C ASP A 54 17.92 14.03 -12.81
N GLY A 55 17.67 15.30 -12.45
CA GLY A 55 16.41 15.97 -12.80
C GLY A 55 15.22 15.44 -12.03
N ASN A 56 14.02 15.63 -12.60
CA ASN A 56 12.76 15.20 -12.01
C ASN A 56 12.64 13.67 -11.93
N ILE A 57 11.83 13.19 -10.98
CA ILE A 57 11.49 11.77 -10.90
C ILE A 57 10.16 11.56 -11.64
N PRO A 58 10.15 10.84 -12.77
CA PRO A 58 8.91 10.52 -13.46
C PRO A 58 8.03 9.57 -12.62
N SER A 59 6.73 9.56 -12.88
CA SER A 59 5.84 8.54 -12.33
C SER A 59 6.38 7.13 -12.65
N PHE A 60 6.31 6.25 -11.67
CA PHE A 60 6.70 4.84 -11.78
C PHE A 60 5.69 3.96 -11.05
N ILE A 61 5.67 2.66 -11.34
CA ILE A 61 4.83 1.70 -10.64
C ILE A 61 5.49 1.35 -9.31
N ALA A 62 4.78 1.64 -8.21
CA ALA A 62 5.22 1.34 -6.86
C ALA A 62 5.14 -0.16 -6.57
N ILE A 63 6.13 -0.70 -5.87
CA ILE A 63 6.24 -2.14 -5.57
C ILE A 63 6.45 -2.33 -4.07
N ALA A 64 5.69 -3.27 -3.48
CA ALA A 64 5.92 -3.79 -2.15
C ALA A 64 5.62 -5.30 -2.11
N GLY A 65 6.26 -6.01 -1.20
CA GLY A 65 5.99 -7.42 -0.93
C GLY A 65 4.80 -7.62 0.03
N ALA A 66 5.00 -8.42 1.09
CA ALA A 66 3.99 -8.60 2.14
C ALA A 66 4.09 -7.54 3.25
N THR A 67 5.17 -6.76 3.26
CA THR A 67 5.46 -5.68 4.21
C THR A 67 5.45 -4.33 3.51
N SER A 68 5.19 -3.24 4.25
CA SER A 68 5.39 -1.89 3.72
C SER A 68 6.86 -1.62 3.43
N GLU A 69 7.13 -1.01 2.28
CA GLU A 69 8.45 -0.57 1.85
C GLU A 69 8.53 0.96 1.90
N THR A 70 9.49 1.50 2.61
CA THR A 70 9.72 2.94 2.65
C THR A 70 11.09 3.28 2.11
N ALA A 71 11.13 4.20 1.16
CA ALA A 71 12.33 4.78 0.60
C ALA A 71 12.49 6.22 1.08
N THR A 72 13.71 6.59 1.46
CA THR A 72 14.13 7.97 1.69
C THR A 72 14.86 8.47 0.46
N ILE A 73 14.33 9.52 -0.14
CA ILE A 73 14.92 10.21 -1.29
C ILE A 73 15.64 11.45 -0.80
N VAL A 74 16.90 11.60 -1.17
CA VAL A 74 17.72 12.77 -0.86
C VAL A 74 18.07 13.49 -2.15
N VAL A 75 17.67 14.75 -2.28
CA VAL A 75 17.89 15.60 -3.46
C VAL A 75 18.95 16.64 -3.18
N THR A 76 19.92 16.75 -4.05
CA THR A 76 21.02 17.74 -3.97
C THR A 76 20.90 18.74 -5.11
N PRO A 77 20.62 20.02 -4.85
CA PRO A 77 20.59 21.06 -5.89
C PRO A 77 21.98 21.61 -6.19
N THR A 78 22.24 21.93 -7.46
CA THR A 78 23.45 22.63 -7.90
C THR A 78 23.08 23.80 -8.80
N PHE A 79 23.40 25.02 -8.37
CA PHE A 79 23.19 26.25 -9.16
C PHE A 79 24.44 26.53 -9.99
N THR A 80 24.25 26.83 -11.27
CA THR A 80 25.35 27.17 -12.21
C THR A 80 25.10 28.53 -12.84
N ASN A 81 26.08 29.42 -12.75
CA ASN A 81 26.10 30.70 -13.46
C ASN A 81 27.54 31.05 -13.85
N ASN A 82 27.74 31.43 -15.13
CA ASN A 82 29.07 31.71 -15.72
C ASN A 82 30.11 30.61 -15.42
N ASP A 83 29.71 29.33 -15.63
CA ASP A 83 30.54 28.14 -15.40
C ASP A 83 30.97 27.89 -13.94
N VAL A 84 30.46 28.68 -13.00
CA VAL A 84 30.70 28.48 -11.57
C VAL A 84 29.52 27.76 -10.95
N GLN A 85 29.80 26.62 -10.30
CA GLN A 85 28.81 25.79 -9.64
C GLN A 85 28.80 26.03 -8.12
N CYS A 86 27.60 26.15 -7.57
CA CYS A 86 27.33 26.28 -6.14
C CYS A 86 26.35 25.21 -5.72
N THR A 87 26.80 24.22 -4.96
CA THR A 87 25.92 23.18 -4.37
C THR A 87 25.22 23.74 -3.14
N GLY A 88 23.97 23.34 -2.94
CA GLY A 88 23.15 23.76 -1.80
C GLY A 88 22.85 22.67 -0.80
N PRO A 89 22.05 22.98 0.24
CA PRO A 89 21.56 22.01 1.19
C PRO A 89 20.65 21.01 0.49
N THR A 90 20.64 19.78 0.98
CA THR A 90 19.79 18.70 0.49
C THR A 90 18.36 18.83 1.02
N GLU A 91 17.39 18.42 0.22
CA GLU A 91 16.01 18.17 0.60
C GLU A 91 15.78 16.67 0.73
N THR A 92 14.92 16.28 1.67
CA THR A 92 14.66 14.86 1.95
C THR A 92 13.15 14.62 2.08
N PHE A 93 12.63 13.63 1.36
CA PHE A 93 11.24 13.18 1.44
C PHE A 93 11.18 11.66 1.38
N THR A 94 9.99 11.09 1.66
CA THR A 94 9.79 9.64 1.64
C THR A 94 8.73 9.23 0.63
N ILE A 95 8.90 8.02 0.10
CA ILE A 95 7.88 7.30 -0.65
C ILE A 95 7.64 5.99 0.09
N THR A 96 6.42 5.79 0.60
CA THR A 96 6.03 4.56 1.27
C THR A 96 5.05 3.79 0.39
N VAL A 97 5.34 2.52 0.15
CA VAL A 97 4.48 1.62 -0.61
C VAL A 97 3.91 0.57 0.32
N ASN A 98 2.60 0.56 0.49
CA ASN A 98 1.88 -0.41 1.29
C ASN A 98 1.62 -1.69 0.49
N PRO A 99 1.66 -2.87 1.11
CA PRO A 99 1.38 -4.13 0.44
C PRO A 99 -0.09 -4.22 -0.01
N THR A 100 -0.36 -5.02 -1.03
CA THR A 100 -1.71 -5.51 -1.31
C THR A 100 -2.20 -6.34 -0.13
N ALA A 101 -3.42 -6.11 0.35
CA ALA A 101 -3.98 -6.89 1.44
C ALA A 101 -4.10 -8.37 1.07
N GLN A 102 -3.93 -9.23 2.06
CA GLN A 102 -4.01 -10.69 1.88
C GLN A 102 -4.88 -11.31 2.98
N VAL A 103 -5.56 -12.38 2.61
CA VAL A 103 -6.19 -13.31 3.54
C VAL A 103 -5.63 -14.70 3.29
N ASN A 104 -5.22 -15.39 4.36
CA ASN A 104 -4.74 -16.76 4.28
C ASN A 104 -5.90 -17.72 4.02
N ASP A 105 -5.61 -18.86 3.42
CA ASP A 105 -6.59 -19.89 3.10
C ASP A 105 -7.43 -20.28 4.31
N VAL A 106 -8.73 -20.38 4.11
CA VAL A 106 -9.73 -20.78 5.08
C VAL A 106 -10.33 -22.10 4.65
N ALA A 107 -10.38 -23.08 5.57
CA ALA A 107 -10.98 -24.38 5.29
C ALA A 107 -12.51 -24.28 5.30
N SER A 108 -13.14 -24.93 4.30
CA SER A 108 -14.60 -25.12 4.28
C SER A 108 -15.05 -26.03 5.43
N GLN A 109 -16.27 -25.82 5.94
CA GLN A 109 -16.86 -26.59 7.02
C GLN A 109 -18.12 -27.31 6.55
N VAL A 110 -18.39 -28.48 7.09
CA VAL A 110 -19.62 -29.24 6.88
C VAL A 110 -20.15 -29.70 8.23
N VAL A 111 -21.36 -29.31 8.56
CA VAL A 111 -22.05 -29.68 9.81
C VAL A 111 -23.43 -30.28 9.54
N CYS A 112 -23.96 -31.03 10.48
CA CYS A 112 -25.35 -31.48 10.39
C CYS A 112 -26.32 -30.36 10.79
N ASN A 113 -27.59 -30.51 10.34
CA ASN A 113 -28.64 -29.57 10.74
C ASN A 113 -28.75 -29.48 12.28
N ALA A 114 -28.84 -28.26 12.80
CA ALA A 114 -28.84 -27.91 14.21
C ALA A 114 -27.52 -28.15 14.98
N GLU A 115 -26.42 -28.48 14.31
CA GLU A 115 -25.07 -28.47 14.89
C GLU A 115 -24.41 -27.09 14.71
N SER A 116 -23.43 -26.78 15.58
CA SER A 116 -22.66 -25.55 15.49
C SER A 116 -21.43 -25.74 14.60
N THR A 117 -21.12 -24.72 13.82
CA THR A 117 -19.82 -24.58 13.14
C THR A 117 -18.73 -24.22 14.13
N ASP A 118 -17.48 -24.42 13.77
CA ASP A 118 -16.36 -23.75 14.44
C ASP A 118 -16.30 -22.27 14.06
N GLU A 119 -15.69 -21.44 14.93
CA GLU A 119 -15.35 -20.07 14.58
C GLU A 119 -14.37 -20.05 13.41
N ILE A 120 -14.55 -19.11 12.47
CA ILE A 120 -13.63 -18.88 11.37
C ILE A 120 -12.80 -17.63 11.69
N VAL A 121 -11.51 -17.84 11.92
CA VAL A 121 -10.55 -16.77 12.20
C VAL A 121 -9.77 -16.46 10.95
N PHE A 122 -9.92 -15.24 10.44
CA PHE A 122 -9.13 -14.76 9.32
C PHE A 122 -7.74 -14.34 9.78
N SER A 123 -6.74 -14.58 8.93
CA SER A 123 -5.36 -14.20 9.17
C SER A 123 -4.68 -13.73 7.89
N THR A 124 -3.55 -13.05 8.03
CA THR A 124 -2.77 -12.51 6.93
C THR A 124 -1.28 -12.70 7.16
N ASN A 125 -0.49 -12.61 6.09
CA ASN A 125 0.97 -12.49 6.15
C ASN A 125 1.45 -11.02 6.02
N ASN A 126 0.53 -10.06 5.84
CA ASN A 126 0.90 -8.64 5.87
C ASN A 126 1.36 -8.23 7.27
N THR A 127 2.40 -7.42 7.35
CA THR A 127 2.96 -6.85 8.59
C THR A 127 3.09 -5.33 8.48
N ASP A 128 3.47 -4.67 9.58
CA ASP A 128 3.71 -3.22 9.68
C ASP A 128 2.46 -2.32 9.54
N GLY A 129 1.27 -2.93 9.48
CA GLY A 129 -0.02 -2.25 9.43
C GLY A 129 -1.12 -3.13 10.03
N THR A 130 -2.36 -2.80 9.73
CA THR A 130 -3.55 -3.53 10.19
C THR A 130 -4.31 -4.06 8.98
N THR A 131 -4.67 -5.36 8.99
CA THR A 131 -5.57 -5.92 7.98
C THR A 131 -6.93 -6.18 8.61
N THR A 132 -7.97 -5.65 7.99
CA THR A 132 -9.38 -5.88 8.30
C THR A 132 -10.01 -6.76 7.24
N TYR A 133 -11.14 -7.37 7.57
CA TYR A 133 -11.84 -8.30 6.68
C TYR A 133 -13.32 -7.95 6.66
N GLU A 134 -13.87 -7.84 5.47
CA GLU A 134 -15.33 -7.80 5.25
C GLU A 134 -15.74 -9.07 4.53
N TRP A 135 -16.88 -9.66 4.89
CA TRP A 135 -17.36 -10.87 4.23
C TRP A 135 -18.84 -10.78 3.87
N VAL A 136 -19.17 -11.47 2.80
CA VAL A 136 -20.55 -11.64 2.31
C VAL A 136 -20.87 -13.13 2.14
N ASN A 137 -22.07 -13.50 2.55
CA ASN A 137 -22.63 -14.84 2.41
C ASN A 137 -23.75 -14.83 1.35
N ASN A 138 -23.67 -15.73 0.39
CA ASN A 138 -24.65 -15.80 -0.71
C ASN A 138 -25.93 -16.55 -0.34
N ASN A 139 -25.98 -17.27 0.81
CA ASN A 139 -27.13 -18.07 1.22
C ASN A 139 -27.35 -18.07 2.74
N THR A 140 -28.25 -17.24 3.22
CA THR A 140 -28.60 -17.15 4.64
C THR A 140 -29.44 -18.33 5.17
N ALA A 141 -29.93 -19.20 4.31
CA ALA A 141 -30.65 -20.39 4.73
C ALA A 141 -29.79 -21.39 5.52
N THR A 142 -28.45 -21.26 5.40
CA THR A 142 -27.50 -22.03 6.20
C THR A 142 -27.40 -21.60 7.66
N GLY A 143 -28.04 -20.48 8.05
CA GLY A 143 -28.02 -19.94 9.41
C GLY A 143 -26.98 -18.82 9.65
N LEU A 144 -26.06 -18.60 8.71
CA LEU A 144 -25.12 -17.48 8.76
C LEU A 144 -25.77 -16.20 8.22
N GLU A 145 -25.47 -15.06 8.85
CA GLU A 145 -25.89 -13.73 8.39
C GLU A 145 -25.41 -13.44 6.94
N ALA A 146 -26.06 -12.48 6.28
CA ALA A 146 -25.74 -12.12 4.88
C ALA A 146 -24.36 -11.49 4.70
N SER A 147 -23.82 -10.81 5.74
CA SER A 147 -22.49 -10.18 5.72
C SER A 147 -22.03 -9.85 7.14
N GLY A 148 -20.77 -9.51 7.29
CA GLY A 148 -20.22 -9.03 8.55
C GLY A 148 -18.75 -8.60 8.40
N ASP A 149 -18.19 -8.16 9.50
CA ASP A 149 -16.82 -7.68 9.60
C ASP A 149 -16.01 -8.55 10.56
N GLY A 150 -14.71 -8.69 10.29
CA GLY A 150 -13.80 -9.50 11.11
C GLY A 150 -14.11 -10.99 11.00
N ASN A 151 -13.79 -11.74 12.05
CA ASN A 151 -14.00 -13.18 12.11
C ASN A 151 -15.48 -13.55 12.04
N ILE A 152 -15.76 -14.76 11.54
CA ILE A 152 -17.12 -15.31 11.56
C ILE A 152 -17.28 -16.13 12.85
N PRO A 153 -18.14 -15.71 13.78
CA PRO A 153 -18.35 -16.48 15.00
C PRO A 153 -19.03 -17.81 14.69
N SER A 154 -18.88 -18.80 15.58
CA SER A 154 -19.65 -20.03 15.51
C SER A 154 -21.14 -19.74 15.40
N PHE A 155 -21.82 -20.39 14.48
CA PHE A 155 -23.27 -20.31 14.28
C PHE A 155 -23.89 -21.69 14.16
N VAL A 156 -25.20 -21.79 14.34
CA VAL A 156 -25.92 -23.05 14.21
C VAL A 156 -26.29 -23.25 12.75
N GLY A 157 -25.79 -24.32 12.15
CA GLY A 157 -26.13 -24.72 10.79
C GLY A 157 -27.60 -25.11 10.64
N THR A 158 -28.25 -24.57 9.60
CA THR A 158 -29.65 -24.89 9.29
C THR A 158 -29.77 -25.44 7.88
N ALA A 159 -30.61 -26.48 7.75
CA ALA A 159 -30.98 -27.07 6.46
C ALA A 159 -32.40 -27.61 6.53
N GLY A 160 -33.08 -27.64 5.40
CA GLY A 160 -34.40 -28.29 5.27
C GLY A 160 -34.29 -29.78 5.04
N THR A 161 -34.93 -30.27 3.99
CA THR A 161 -34.90 -31.69 3.56
C THR A 161 -33.76 -31.98 2.57
N SER A 162 -33.02 -30.96 2.16
CA SER A 162 -31.88 -31.02 1.25
C SER A 162 -30.70 -30.30 1.87
N PRO A 163 -29.43 -30.64 1.51
CA PRO A 163 -28.29 -29.90 1.91
C PRO A 163 -28.38 -28.42 1.45
N GLU A 164 -28.02 -27.50 2.33
CA GLU A 164 -27.83 -26.07 2.04
C GLU A 164 -26.32 -25.75 1.98
N VAL A 165 -25.93 -24.94 1.03
CA VAL A 165 -24.53 -24.52 0.85
C VAL A 165 -24.45 -23.00 0.81
N SER A 166 -23.58 -22.45 1.60
CA SER A 166 -23.15 -21.05 1.53
C SER A 166 -21.80 -20.95 0.82
N THR A 167 -21.66 -19.96 -0.04
CA THR A 167 -20.35 -19.48 -0.49
C THR A 167 -20.11 -18.14 0.18
N ILE A 168 -19.04 -18.07 0.96
CA ILE A 168 -18.62 -16.88 1.67
C ILE A 168 -17.47 -16.25 0.88
N THR A 169 -17.60 -14.96 0.58
CA THR A 169 -16.55 -14.16 -0.06
C THR A 169 -16.02 -13.20 0.97
N VAL A 170 -14.73 -13.26 1.28
CA VAL A 170 -14.03 -12.36 2.20
C VAL A 170 -13.09 -11.44 1.42
N THR A 171 -13.13 -10.15 1.72
CA THR A 171 -12.28 -9.11 1.11
C THR A 171 -11.40 -8.50 2.19
N PRO A 172 -10.06 -8.61 2.09
CA PRO A 172 -9.14 -8.01 3.03
C PRO A 172 -8.82 -6.57 2.63
N THR A 173 -8.65 -5.68 3.62
CA THR A 173 -8.14 -4.31 3.45
C THR A 173 -6.98 -4.07 4.41
N TYR A 174 -5.83 -3.74 3.89
CA TYR A 174 -4.64 -3.38 4.67
C TYR A 174 -4.57 -1.87 4.84
N THR A 175 -4.34 -1.39 6.07
CA THR A 175 -4.22 0.04 6.39
C THR A 175 -2.88 0.32 7.05
N ASN A 176 -2.14 1.29 6.52
CA ASN A 176 -0.91 1.82 7.12
C ASN A 176 -0.67 3.27 6.66
N ASN A 177 -0.21 4.12 7.60
CA ASN A 177 0.02 5.56 7.36
C ASN A 177 -1.18 6.30 6.75
N GLY A 178 -2.41 5.86 7.07
CA GLY A 178 -3.66 6.47 6.61
C GLY A 178 -4.08 6.09 5.18
N GLU A 179 -3.34 5.21 4.51
CA GLU A 179 -3.67 4.67 3.18
C GLU A 179 -4.27 3.27 3.32
N GLU A 180 -5.36 3.01 2.60
CA GLU A 180 -6.09 1.75 2.59
C GLU A 180 -5.86 1.01 1.27
N CYS A 181 -5.34 -0.22 1.36
CA CYS A 181 -5.00 -1.05 0.21
C CYS A 181 -5.86 -2.31 0.24
N GLU A 182 -6.88 -2.36 -0.63
CA GLU A 182 -7.73 -3.54 -0.78
C GLU A 182 -6.96 -4.66 -1.50
N GLY A 183 -7.23 -5.89 -1.11
CA GLY A 183 -6.69 -7.08 -1.73
C GLY A 183 -7.72 -7.90 -2.50
N PRO A 184 -7.27 -8.96 -3.19
CA PRO A 184 -8.17 -9.87 -3.87
C PRO A 184 -9.08 -10.58 -2.88
N SER A 185 -10.35 -10.73 -3.23
CA SER A 185 -11.30 -11.50 -2.44
C SER A 185 -10.98 -13.00 -2.51
N PHE A 186 -11.20 -13.70 -1.40
CA PHE A 186 -11.09 -15.15 -1.27
C PHE A 186 -12.47 -15.76 -1.02
N THR A 187 -12.73 -16.99 -1.52
CA THR A 187 -14.01 -17.67 -1.35
C THR A 187 -13.85 -19.07 -0.74
N PHE A 188 -14.76 -19.42 0.16
CA PHE A 188 -14.87 -20.76 0.77
C PHE A 188 -16.34 -21.11 1.08
N SER A 189 -16.62 -22.33 1.55
CA SER A 189 -17.98 -22.80 1.83
C SER A 189 -18.07 -23.53 3.18
#